data_2fbc57defde14c3de4e3d9ebbea1d06b
#
_entry.id   2fbc57defde14c3de4e3d9ebbea1d06b
#
_cell.length_a   1.000
_cell.length_b   1.000
_cell.length_c   1.000
_cell.angle_alpha   90.00
_cell.angle_beta   90.00
_cell.angle_gamma   90.00
#
_symmetry.space_group_name_H-M   'P 1'
#
loop_
_entity.id
_entity.type
_entity.pdbx_description
1 polymer ?
#
loop_
_entity_poly.entity_id
_entity_poly.type
_entity_poly.pdbx_seq_one_letter_code
_entity_poly.pdbx_strand_id
1 'polypeptide(L)'
;GPTVAGLSCVATDVIGYLISNQQQGFSPLFTLVEVTGGVIYGIFLYGFDPVKPDLSSVKGFFGGLKANLPSVFRIIGAKFTINLVCNVFMNTLFLMIMGYGIVPETFWIKVGERVIKNAAMLPVEVLILLLALFPIKAAYRSVFKKHRQGA
;
A
#
# COMPACT_ATOMS: atom_id res chain seq x y z
N GLY A 1 -8.66 -10.32 -3.80
CA GLY A 1 -7.43 -11.09 -3.92
C GLY A 1 -6.34 -10.33 -4.68
N PRO A 2 -5.12 -10.87 -4.79
CA PRO A 2 -3.97 -10.17 -5.37
C PRO A 2 -4.17 -9.78 -6.85
N THR A 3 -4.84 -10.60 -7.63
CA THR A 3 -5.15 -10.31 -9.04
C THR A 3 -6.07 -9.09 -9.18
N VAL A 4 -7.13 -9.01 -8.39
CA VAL A 4 -8.04 -7.86 -8.41
C VAL A 4 -7.31 -6.59 -7.92
N ALA A 5 -6.49 -6.70 -6.89
CA ALA A 5 -5.70 -5.59 -6.40
C ALA A 5 -4.72 -5.05 -7.46
N GLY A 6 -3.99 -5.93 -8.14
CA GLY A 6 -3.10 -5.55 -9.25
C GLY A 6 -3.85 -4.88 -10.40
N LEU A 7 -4.96 -5.46 -10.85
CA LEU A 7 -5.78 -4.87 -11.92
C LEU A 7 -6.37 -3.50 -11.53
N SER A 8 -6.78 -3.34 -10.27
CA SER A 8 -7.25 -2.03 -9.76
C SER A 8 -6.15 -0.98 -9.82
N CYS A 9 -4.90 -1.34 -9.50
CA CYS A 9 -3.77 -0.43 -9.60
C CYS A 9 -3.50 0.01 -11.05
N VAL A 10 -3.59 -0.90 -12.02
CA VAL A 10 -3.49 -0.52 -13.46
C VAL A 10 -4.58 0.50 -13.81
N ALA A 11 -5.82 0.21 -13.44
CA ALA A 11 -6.95 1.09 -13.76
C ALA A 11 -6.79 2.46 -13.11
N THR A 12 -6.43 2.52 -11.84
CA THR A 12 -6.25 3.80 -11.12
C THR A 12 -5.06 4.60 -11.64
N ASP A 13 -3.96 3.95 -12.02
CA ASP A 13 -2.79 4.63 -12.58
C ASP A 13 -3.10 5.24 -13.96
N VAL A 14 -3.75 4.46 -14.85
CA VAL A 14 -4.17 4.96 -16.17
C VAL A 14 -5.17 6.10 -16.04
N ILE A 15 -6.19 5.97 -15.19
CA ILE A 15 -7.18 7.02 -14.95
C ILE A 15 -6.50 8.25 -14.34
N GLY A 16 -5.62 8.06 -13.37
CA GLY A 16 -4.85 9.12 -12.73
C GLY A 16 -4.01 9.90 -13.75
N TYR A 17 -3.34 9.20 -14.66
CA TYR A 17 -2.59 9.81 -15.74
C TYR A 17 -3.49 10.65 -16.67
N LEU A 18 -4.63 10.11 -17.08
CA LEU A 18 -5.57 10.82 -17.96
C LEU A 18 -6.17 12.09 -17.33
N ILE A 19 -6.40 12.08 -16.02
CA ILE A 19 -6.98 13.22 -15.28
C ILE A 19 -5.92 14.26 -14.93
N SER A 20 -4.72 13.84 -14.55
CA SER A 20 -3.70 14.74 -13.99
C SER A 20 -2.97 15.61 -15.02
N ASN A 21 -3.23 15.41 -16.32
CA ASN A 21 -2.61 16.18 -17.42
C ASN A 21 -1.08 16.34 -17.24
N GLN A 22 -0.41 15.26 -16.83
CA GLN A 22 1.01 15.29 -16.50
C GLN A 22 1.85 15.54 -17.74
N GLN A 23 2.69 16.58 -17.69
CA GLN A 23 3.62 16.94 -18.76
C GLN A 23 4.72 15.89 -18.99
N GLN A 24 4.90 14.95 -18.07
CA GLN A 24 5.98 13.94 -18.07
C GLN A 24 5.58 12.62 -18.75
N GLY A 25 4.64 12.56 -19.63
CA GLY A 25 4.29 11.33 -20.36
C GLY A 25 3.95 10.11 -19.47
N PHE A 26 3.20 9.16 -20.01
CA PHE A 26 2.90 7.90 -19.32
C PHE A 26 4.14 6.99 -19.28
N SER A 27 4.50 6.52 -18.09
CA SER A 27 5.61 5.57 -17.92
C SER A 27 5.11 4.21 -17.45
N PRO A 28 5.13 3.18 -18.32
CA PRO A 28 4.71 1.82 -17.95
C PRO A 28 5.52 1.22 -16.79
N LEU A 29 6.76 1.70 -16.58
CA LEU A 29 7.61 1.22 -15.50
C LEU A 29 7.04 1.60 -14.12
N PHE A 30 6.48 2.80 -13.99
CA PHE A 30 5.85 3.21 -12.73
C PHE A 30 4.53 2.48 -12.51
N THR A 31 3.74 2.23 -13.56
CA THR A 31 2.58 1.35 -13.48
C THR A 31 2.95 -0.03 -12.95
N LEU A 32 4.09 -0.58 -13.38
CA LEU A 32 4.57 -1.88 -12.88
C LEU A 32 4.89 -1.84 -11.38
N VAL A 33 5.46 -0.74 -10.88
CA VAL A 33 5.69 -0.54 -9.43
C VAL A 33 4.36 -0.56 -8.66
N GLU A 34 3.37 0.18 -9.14
CA GLU A 34 2.04 0.25 -8.52
C GLU A 34 1.34 -1.11 -8.52
N VAL A 35 1.37 -1.83 -9.64
CA VAL A 35 0.82 -3.20 -9.76
C VAL A 35 1.49 -4.14 -8.77
N THR A 36 2.83 -4.10 -8.69
CA THR A 36 3.59 -4.95 -7.76
C THR A 36 3.19 -4.65 -6.32
N GLY A 37 3.06 -3.37 -5.95
CA GLY A 37 2.57 -2.94 -4.65
C GLY A 37 1.16 -3.44 -4.36
N GLY A 38 0.25 -3.32 -5.33
CA GLY A 38 -1.12 -3.83 -5.24
C GLY A 38 -1.19 -5.35 -5.04
N VAL A 39 -0.38 -6.10 -5.77
CA VAL A 39 -0.29 -7.57 -5.61
C VAL A 39 0.25 -7.94 -4.23
N ILE A 40 1.29 -7.27 -3.73
CA ILE A 40 1.83 -7.50 -2.40
C ILE A 40 0.75 -7.24 -1.34
N TYR A 41 0.03 -6.10 -1.41
CA TYR A 41 -1.10 -5.85 -0.52
C TYR A 41 -2.17 -6.93 -0.65
N GLY A 42 -2.48 -7.35 -1.86
CA GLY A 42 -3.46 -8.41 -2.12
C GLY A 42 -3.07 -9.74 -1.48
N ILE A 43 -1.78 -10.09 -1.44
CA ILE A 43 -1.28 -11.32 -0.80
C ILE A 43 -1.37 -11.21 0.72
N PHE A 44 -0.80 -10.14 1.30
CA PHE A 44 -0.72 -9.99 2.75
C PHE A 44 -2.10 -9.76 3.41
N LEU A 45 -2.99 -9.04 2.73
CA LEU A 45 -4.31 -8.68 3.25
C LEU A 45 -5.43 -9.63 2.78
N TYR A 46 -5.10 -10.67 2.02
CA TYR A 46 -6.09 -11.67 1.62
C TYR A 46 -6.66 -12.40 2.86
N GLY A 47 -7.97 -12.45 2.96
CA GLY A 47 -8.64 -13.02 4.13
C GLY A 47 -8.49 -12.21 5.43
N PHE A 48 -7.97 -10.99 5.34
CA PHE A 48 -7.85 -10.07 6.47
C PHE A 48 -9.24 -9.67 6.98
N ASP A 49 -9.54 -9.98 8.23
CA ASP A 49 -10.83 -9.68 8.87
C ASP A 49 -10.62 -9.06 10.26
N PRO A 50 -10.26 -7.75 10.32
CA PRO A 50 -9.99 -7.09 11.59
C PRO A 50 -11.27 -6.90 12.42
N VAL A 51 -11.14 -7.06 13.72
CA VAL A 51 -12.17 -6.67 14.69
C VAL A 51 -12.27 -5.14 14.70
N LYS A 52 -13.50 -4.59 14.76
CA LYS A 52 -13.68 -3.13 14.82
C LYS A 52 -13.04 -2.59 16.10
N PRO A 53 -12.10 -1.63 16.02
CA PRO A 53 -11.64 -0.93 17.20
C PRO A 53 -12.76 0.01 17.68
N ASP A 54 -12.89 0.14 18.98
CA ASP A 54 -13.74 1.14 19.57
C ASP A 54 -13.00 2.50 19.49
N LEU A 55 -13.44 3.36 18.59
CA LEU A 55 -12.87 4.69 18.36
C LEU A 55 -13.39 5.74 19.33
N SER A 56 -14.34 5.39 20.21
CA SER A 56 -14.93 6.32 21.16
C SER A 56 -13.99 6.66 22.33
N SER A 57 -12.97 5.83 22.55
CA SER A 57 -12.01 6.00 23.65
C SER A 57 -10.60 5.60 23.21
N VAL A 58 -9.59 6.33 23.71
CA VAL A 58 -8.17 6.00 23.50
C VAL A 58 -7.86 4.58 23.99
N LYS A 59 -8.44 4.17 25.13
CA LYS A 59 -8.31 2.80 25.66
C LYS A 59 -8.97 1.75 24.75
N GLY A 60 -10.13 2.09 24.17
CA GLY A 60 -10.84 1.24 23.20
C GLY A 60 -10.04 1.08 21.92
N PHE A 61 -9.40 2.14 21.41
CA PHE A 61 -8.52 2.08 20.27
C PHE A 61 -7.33 1.15 20.49
N PHE A 62 -6.59 1.31 21.60
CA PHE A 62 -5.47 0.44 21.94
C PHE A 62 -5.91 -1.01 22.24
N GLY A 63 -7.06 -1.20 22.85
CA GLY A 63 -7.67 -2.52 23.07
C GLY A 63 -8.00 -3.22 21.73
N GLY A 64 -8.59 -2.51 20.80
CA GLY A 64 -8.85 -2.99 19.44
C GLY A 64 -7.57 -3.29 18.67
N LEU A 65 -6.53 -2.46 18.82
CA LEU A 65 -5.23 -2.68 18.21
C LEU A 65 -4.56 -3.97 18.74
N LYS A 66 -4.63 -4.21 20.07
CA LYS A 66 -4.12 -5.41 20.71
C LYS A 66 -4.87 -6.67 20.27
N ALA A 67 -6.19 -6.61 20.15
CA ALA A 67 -7.01 -7.71 19.64
C ALA A 67 -6.70 -8.05 18.16
N ASN A 68 -6.24 -7.05 17.40
CA ASN A 68 -5.87 -7.19 15.99
C ASN A 68 -4.37 -7.35 15.75
N LEU A 69 -3.58 -7.70 16.76
CA LEU A 69 -2.12 -7.79 16.64
C LEU A 69 -1.65 -8.59 15.41
N PRO A 70 -2.17 -9.80 15.11
CA PRO A 70 -1.77 -10.56 13.92
C PRO A 70 -2.07 -9.80 12.63
N SER A 71 -3.17 -9.06 12.62
CA SER A 71 -3.60 -8.24 11.48
C SER A 71 -2.69 -7.03 11.30
N VAL A 72 -2.28 -6.40 12.39
CA VAL A 72 -1.33 -5.28 12.38
C VAL A 72 0.03 -5.73 11.85
N PHE A 73 0.52 -6.91 12.28
CA PHE A 73 1.77 -7.48 11.76
C PHE A 73 1.70 -7.76 10.26
N ARG A 74 0.56 -8.23 9.74
CA ARG A 74 0.37 -8.39 8.28
C ARG A 74 0.45 -7.05 7.54
N ILE A 75 -0.14 -6.00 8.09
CA ILE A 75 -0.09 -4.65 7.51
C ILE A 75 1.34 -4.10 7.52
N ILE A 76 2.04 -4.23 8.64
CA ILE A 76 3.44 -3.82 8.77
C ILE A 76 4.31 -4.60 7.77
N GLY A 77 4.15 -5.93 7.69
CA GLY A 77 4.87 -6.77 6.76
C GLY A 77 4.61 -6.40 5.30
N ALA A 78 3.35 -6.18 4.93
CA ALA A 78 2.98 -5.71 3.60
C ALA A 78 3.66 -4.38 3.26
N LYS A 79 3.55 -3.41 4.16
CA LYS A 79 4.11 -2.07 3.94
C LYS A 79 5.64 -2.07 3.91
N PHE A 80 6.27 -2.84 4.81
CA PHE A 80 7.72 -3.02 4.80
C PHE A 80 8.21 -3.63 3.48
N THR A 81 7.53 -4.68 3.00
CA THR A 81 7.87 -5.33 1.72
C THR A 81 7.69 -4.37 0.55
N ILE A 82 6.59 -3.61 0.51
CA ILE A 82 6.35 -2.61 -0.54
C ILE A 82 7.41 -1.52 -0.50
N ASN A 83 7.73 -1.00 0.68
CA ASN A 83 8.75 0.03 0.80
C ASN A 83 10.11 -0.48 0.31
N LEU A 84 10.49 -1.70 0.66
CA LEU A 84 11.77 -2.27 0.24
C LEU A 84 11.79 -2.59 -1.26
N VAL A 85 10.80 -3.34 -1.76
CA VAL A 85 10.77 -3.82 -3.15
C VAL A 85 10.39 -2.71 -4.11
N CYS A 86 9.26 -2.03 -3.89
CA CYS A 86 8.71 -1.05 -4.82
C CYS A 86 9.41 0.31 -4.68
N ASN A 87 9.41 0.90 -3.48
CA ASN A 87 9.87 2.27 -3.30
C ASN A 87 11.39 2.41 -3.29
N VAL A 88 12.11 1.43 -2.73
CA VAL A 88 13.57 1.48 -2.67
C VAL A 88 14.17 0.86 -3.92
N PHE A 89 13.88 -0.40 -4.22
CA PHE A 89 14.58 -1.13 -5.27
C PHE A 89 14.05 -0.80 -6.67
N MET A 90 12.80 -1.11 -6.96
CA MET A 90 12.21 -0.93 -8.30
C MET A 90 12.24 0.52 -8.73
N ASN A 91 11.81 1.43 -7.87
CA ASN A 91 11.76 2.86 -8.20
C ASN A 91 13.17 3.44 -8.46
N THR A 92 14.18 3.06 -7.65
CA THR A 92 15.56 3.51 -7.89
C THR A 92 16.13 2.93 -9.18
N LEU A 93 15.88 1.64 -9.45
CA LEU A 93 16.30 0.98 -10.68
C LEU A 93 15.68 1.62 -11.92
N PHE A 94 14.37 1.89 -11.87
CA PHE A 94 13.67 2.47 -13.01
C PHE A 94 14.08 3.92 -13.29
N LEU A 95 14.33 4.71 -12.26
CA LEU A 95 14.89 6.06 -12.43
C LEU A 95 16.29 6.03 -13.05
N MET A 96 17.10 5.02 -12.70
CA MET A 96 18.41 4.81 -13.32
C MET A 96 18.27 4.45 -14.81
N ILE A 97 17.38 3.50 -15.14
CA ILE A 97 17.12 3.07 -16.53
C ILE A 97 16.58 4.23 -17.37
N MET A 98 15.73 5.07 -16.81
CA MET A 98 15.14 6.24 -17.49
C MET A 98 16.11 7.43 -17.58
N GLY A 99 17.30 7.36 -17.02
CA GLY A 99 18.29 8.43 -17.07
C GLY A 99 17.98 9.65 -16.19
N TYR A 100 17.15 9.49 -15.15
CA TYR A 100 16.82 10.59 -14.22
C TYR A 100 17.91 10.85 -13.17
N GLY A 101 19.15 11.02 -13.60
CA GLY A 101 20.25 11.47 -12.75
C GLY A 101 20.77 10.45 -11.75
N ILE A 102 20.36 9.19 -11.85
CA ILE A 102 20.93 8.07 -11.07
C ILE A 102 21.89 7.30 -11.99
N VAL A 103 23.19 7.41 -11.69
CA VAL A 103 24.23 6.64 -12.38
C VAL A 103 24.60 5.40 -11.55
N PRO A 104 25.17 4.36 -12.17
CA PRO A 104 25.51 3.11 -11.47
C PRO A 104 26.38 3.32 -10.21
N GLU A 105 27.28 4.30 -10.24
CA GLU A 105 28.16 4.64 -9.12
C GLU A 105 27.40 5.19 -7.91
N THR A 106 26.31 5.93 -8.15
CA THR A 106 25.49 6.54 -7.08
C THR A 106 24.29 5.70 -6.70
N PHE A 107 24.04 4.58 -7.38
CA PHE A 107 22.87 3.73 -7.16
C PHE A 107 22.71 3.31 -5.69
N TRP A 108 23.78 2.78 -5.08
CA TRP A 108 23.74 2.33 -3.70
C TRP A 108 23.56 3.44 -2.67
N ILE A 109 24.10 4.63 -2.98
CA ILE A 109 23.90 5.83 -2.16
C ILE A 109 22.42 6.21 -2.16
N LYS A 110 21.80 6.23 -3.35
CA LYS A 110 20.37 6.54 -3.51
C LYS A 110 19.46 5.47 -2.87
N VAL A 111 19.84 4.23 -2.96
CA VAL A 111 19.17 3.12 -2.22
C VAL A 111 19.23 3.39 -0.71
N GLY A 112 20.38 3.72 -0.16
CA GLY A 112 20.55 4.04 1.26
C GLY A 112 19.70 5.22 1.73
N GLU A 113 19.73 6.33 1.00
CA GLU A 113 18.88 7.51 1.27
C GLU A 113 17.38 7.14 1.31
N ARG A 114 16.93 6.32 0.36
CA ARG A 114 15.53 5.88 0.28
C ARG A 114 15.16 4.91 1.40
N VAL A 115 16.06 4.01 1.79
CA VAL A 115 15.83 3.12 2.94
C VAL A 115 15.58 3.93 4.20
N ILE A 116 16.45 4.91 4.50
CA ILE A 116 16.32 5.76 5.68
C ILE A 116 15.00 6.54 5.64
N LYS A 117 14.68 7.17 4.51
CA LYS A 117 13.42 7.92 4.32
C LYS A 117 12.20 7.02 4.53
N ASN A 118 12.16 5.87 3.87
CA ASN A 118 11.01 4.95 3.96
C ASN A 118 10.90 4.32 5.36
N ALA A 119 12.01 4.04 6.04
CA ALA A 119 12.01 3.56 7.42
C ALA A 119 11.42 4.60 8.38
N ALA A 120 11.79 5.87 8.22
CA ALA A 120 11.24 6.96 9.03
C ALA A 120 9.75 7.19 8.77
N MET A 121 9.29 7.03 7.52
CA MET A 121 7.88 7.20 7.14
C MET A 121 6.99 6.00 7.46
N LEU A 122 7.57 4.80 7.61
CA LEU A 122 6.83 3.55 7.82
C LEU A 122 5.81 3.62 8.97
N PRO A 123 6.13 4.12 10.17
CA PRO A 123 5.14 4.19 11.25
C PRO A 123 3.94 5.08 10.91
N VAL A 124 4.18 6.20 10.22
CA VAL A 124 3.11 7.11 9.79
C VAL A 124 2.23 6.45 8.74
N GLU A 125 2.83 5.79 7.76
CA GLU A 125 2.12 5.09 6.69
C GLU A 125 1.29 3.92 7.22
N VAL A 126 1.82 3.16 8.18
CA VAL A 126 1.09 2.07 8.84
C VAL A 126 -0.10 2.61 9.62
N LEU A 127 0.07 3.74 10.34
CA LEU A 127 -1.02 4.38 11.07
C LEU A 127 -2.14 4.84 10.13
N ILE A 128 -1.80 5.53 9.05
CA ILE A 128 -2.78 5.98 8.04
C ILE A 128 -3.51 4.78 7.43
N LEU A 129 -2.79 3.71 7.10
CA LEU A 129 -3.37 2.51 6.51
C LEU A 129 -4.33 1.80 7.48
N LEU A 130 -3.97 1.72 8.77
CA LEU A 130 -4.86 1.20 9.81
C LEU A 130 -6.14 2.03 9.91
N LEU A 131 -6.02 3.35 9.98
CA LEU A 131 -7.17 4.27 10.07
C LEU A 131 -8.09 4.16 8.84
N ALA A 132 -7.53 3.92 7.65
CA ALA A 132 -8.29 3.77 6.41
C ALA A 132 -8.97 2.39 6.29
N LEU A 133 -8.26 1.31 6.65
CA LEU A 133 -8.76 -0.06 6.47
C LEU A 133 -10.00 -0.38 7.33
N PHE A 134 -10.07 0.16 8.55
CA PHE A 134 -11.20 -0.12 9.43
C PHE A 134 -12.54 0.38 8.86
N PRO A 135 -12.69 1.66 8.45
CA PRO A 135 -13.95 2.14 7.88
C PRO A 135 -14.28 1.46 6.55
N ILE A 136 -13.28 1.21 5.69
CA ILE A 136 -13.48 0.52 4.42
C ILE A 136 -14.03 -0.89 4.63
N LYS A 137 -13.47 -1.65 5.55
CA LYS A 137 -13.98 -3.00 5.87
C LYS A 137 -15.36 -2.96 6.54
N ALA A 138 -15.63 -1.95 7.35
CA ALA A 138 -16.96 -1.76 7.94
C ALA A 138 -18.01 -1.49 6.85
N ALA A 139 -17.71 -0.61 5.91
CA ALA A 139 -18.56 -0.31 4.77
C ALA A 139 -18.76 -1.56 3.87
N TYR A 140 -17.69 -2.27 3.55
CA TYR A 140 -17.78 -3.51 2.77
C TYR A 140 -18.71 -4.54 3.42
N ARG A 141 -18.58 -4.76 4.73
CA ARG A 141 -19.46 -5.68 5.46
C ARG A 141 -20.93 -5.23 5.46
N SER A 142 -21.20 -3.94 5.57
CA SER A 142 -22.59 -3.42 5.57
C SER A 142 -23.26 -3.62 4.22
N VAL A 143 -22.52 -3.46 3.11
CA VAL A 143 -23.06 -3.59 1.76
C VAL A 143 -23.22 -5.06 1.34
N PHE A 144 -22.16 -5.87 1.52
CA PHE A 144 -22.15 -7.24 0.97
C PHE A 144 -22.74 -8.31 1.90
N LYS A 145 -22.73 -8.10 3.22
CA LYS A 145 -23.36 -9.05 4.14
C LYS A 145 -24.88 -8.97 4.13
N LYS A 146 -25.44 -7.78 3.83
CA LYS A 146 -26.89 -7.60 3.70
C LYS A 146 -27.46 -8.37 2.49
N HIS A 147 -26.67 -8.55 1.42
CA HIS A 147 -27.09 -9.34 0.25
C HIS A 147 -27.10 -10.85 0.47
N ARG A 148 -26.32 -11.38 1.43
CA ARG A 148 -26.31 -12.83 1.74
C ARG A 148 -27.39 -13.29 2.70
N GLN A 149 -28.05 -12.38 3.41
CA GLN A 149 -29.14 -12.70 4.34
C GLN A 149 -30.53 -12.48 3.73
N GLY A 150 -30.62 -11.97 2.50
CA GLY A 150 -31.88 -11.74 1.79
C GLY A 150 -32.09 -12.65 0.56
N ALA A 151 -31.23 -13.65 0.38
CA ALA A 151 -31.39 -14.74 -0.59
C ALA A 151 -31.47 -16.08 0.14
#